data_18939d44955555bd39ba17e78f656cb5
#
_entry.id   18939d44955555bd39ba17e78f656cb5
#
_cell.length_a   1.000
_cell.length_b   1.000
_cell.length_c   1.000
_cell.angle_alpha   90.00
_cell.angle_beta   90.00
_cell.angle_gamma   90.00
#
_symmetry.space_group_name_H-M   'P 1'
#
loop_
_entity.id
_entity.type
_entity.pdbx_description
1 polymer ?
#
loop_
_entity_poly.entity_id
_entity_poly.type
_entity_poly.pdbx_seq_one_letter_code
_entity_poly.pdbx_strand_id
1 'polypeptide(L)'
;KYSILGKALTPLTEGVTPSGNSLTVTSITCPLKQYGDWIQMSDMLQMTAVDNNVLQATKLLGSQAGRTLDTVIREELCGGTNVMYAPKTVSGAKTEVTSRAALDKTAVLTPELFFKAAAQLSAMNADYIDDSYVAIIHPYAAYDLMRNSEWIDVHKYADPQAIYDGEIGKLGSVRFVSSTEAKIWKD
;
A
#
# COMPACT_ATOMS: atom_id res chain seq x y z
N LYS A 1 5.81 4.81 -21.25
CA LYS A 1 4.62 3.95 -21.15
C LYS A 1 3.89 3.96 -22.48
N TYR A 2 3.51 2.77 -22.98
CA TYR A 2 2.67 2.63 -24.16
C TYR A 2 1.20 2.71 -23.77
N SER A 3 0.38 3.38 -24.56
CA SER A 3 -1.06 3.39 -24.35
C SER A 3 -1.69 2.07 -24.81
N ILE A 4 -2.76 1.66 -24.13
CA ILE A 4 -3.55 0.50 -24.53
C ILE A 4 -4.35 0.88 -25.77
N LEU A 5 -4.33 0.00 -26.79
CA LEU A 5 -5.15 0.17 -27.99
C LEU A 5 -6.64 -0.04 -27.67
N GLY A 6 -7.49 0.73 -28.30
CA GLY A 6 -8.93 0.53 -28.24
C GLY A 6 -9.36 -0.83 -28.81
N LYS A 7 -10.52 -1.33 -28.38
CA LYS A 7 -11.08 -2.56 -28.91
C LYS A 7 -11.46 -2.38 -30.39
N ALA A 8 -11.06 -3.30 -31.26
CA ALA A 8 -11.45 -3.32 -32.66
C ALA A 8 -12.85 -3.96 -32.80
N LEU A 9 -13.89 -3.15 -32.69
CA LEU A 9 -15.29 -3.62 -32.69
C LEU A 9 -15.96 -3.57 -34.09
N THR A 10 -15.29 -2.97 -35.07
CA THR A 10 -15.83 -2.85 -36.43
C THR A 10 -15.44 -4.08 -37.25
N PRO A 11 -16.41 -4.84 -37.81
CA PRO A 11 -16.12 -5.93 -38.70
C PRO A 11 -15.35 -5.47 -39.96
N LEU A 12 -14.43 -6.27 -40.42
CA LEU A 12 -13.69 -5.98 -41.63
C LEU A 12 -14.58 -6.21 -42.85
N THR A 13 -14.48 -5.32 -43.84
CA THR A 13 -15.14 -5.47 -45.13
C THR A 13 -14.14 -6.07 -46.14
N GLU A 14 -14.57 -7.07 -46.90
CA GLU A 14 -13.73 -7.72 -47.89
C GLU A 14 -13.26 -6.70 -48.94
N GLY A 15 -11.97 -6.74 -49.27
CA GLY A 15 -11.35 -5.84 -50.26
C GLY A 15 -11.04 -4.41 -49.75
N VAL A 16 -11.32 -4.10 -48.48
CA VAL A 16 -11.03 -2.78 -47.89
C VAL A 16 -9.96 -2.90 -46.79
N THR A 17 -8.85 -2.20 -46.96
CA THR A 17 -7.81 -2.12 -45.92
C THR A 17 -8.28 -1.25 -44.79
N PRO A 18 -8.34 -1.74 -43.53
CA PRO A 18 -8.74 -0.94 -42.40
C PRO A 18 -7.71 0.17 -42.09
N SER A 19 -8.15 1.25 -41.50
CA SER A 19 -7.26 2.29 -40.99
C SER A 19 -6.40 1.72 -39.84
N GLY A 20 -5.08 1.87 -39.94
CA GLY A 20 -4.16 1.43 -38.91
C GLY A 20 -4.22 2.32 -37.65
N ASN A 21 -3.94 1.72 -36.50
CA ASN A 21 -3.74 2.46 -35.24
C ASN A 21 -2.27 2.83 -35.09
N SER A 22 -2.01 4.05 -34.58
CA SER A 22 -0.66 4.49 -34.23
C SER A 22 -0.37 4.17 -32.77
N LEU A 23 0.88 3.80 -32.47
CA LEU A 23 1.39 3.62 -31.12
C LEU A 23 1.64 5.00 -30.47
N THR A 24 0.92 5.29 -29.40
CA THR A 24 1.18 6.48 -28.59
C THR A 24 2.09 6.13 -27.43
N VAL A 25 3.25 6.81 -27.34
CA VAL A 25 4.24 6.62 -26.28
C VAL A 25 4.28 7.86 -25.38
N THR A 26 4.04 7.67 -24.10
CA THR A 26 4.18 8.74 -23.10
C THR A 26 5.50 8.54 -22.36
N SER A 27 6.37 9.55 -22.38
CA SER A 27 7.60 9.59 -21.61
C SER A 27 7.28 9.87 -20.14
N ILE A 28 7.83 9.06 -19.24
CA ILE A 28 7.75 9.28 -17.79
C ILE A 28 9.16 9.53 -17.29
N THR A 29 9.38 10.71 -16.72
CA THR A 29 10.68 11.08 -16.14
C THR A 29 10.68 10.76 -14.65
N CYS A 30 11.66 10.00 -14.18
CA CYS A 30 11.87 9.71 -12.76
C CYS A 30 13.19 10.36 -12.31
N PRO A 31 13.15 11.41 -11.47
CA PRO A 31 14.36 12.01 -10.92
C PRO A 31 14.95 11.06 -9.85
N LEU A 32 16.23 10.72 -10.03
CA LEU A 32 16.97 9.95 -9.04
C LEU A 32 17.45 10.86 -7.91
N LYS A 33 17.23 10.41 -6.67
CA LYS A 33 17.71 11.07 -5.45
C LYS A 33 18.59 10.11 -4.68
N GLN A 34 19.64 10.62 -4.08
CA GLN A 34 20.56 9.86 -3.24
C GLN A 34 20.32 10.25 -1.78
N TYR A 35 20.20 9.23 -0.93
CA TYR A 35 20.04 9.39 0.52
C TYR A 35 21.21 8.70 1.21
N GLY A 36 21.72 9.29 2.29
CA GLY A 36 22.81 8.72 3.07
C GLY A 36 22.97 9.43 4.39
N ASP A 37 23.57 8.74 5.36
CA ASP A 37 23.92 9.27 6.66
C ASP A 37 25.23 8.63 7.13
N TRP A 38 25.87 9.20 8.15
CA TRP A 38 27.14 8.73 8.67
C TRP A 38 27.24 8.98 10.18
N ILE A 39 27.98 8.11 10.87
CA ILE A 39 28.24 8.23 12.31
C ILE A 39 29.73 8.49 12.50
N GLN A 40 30.07 9.59 13.17
CA GLN A 40 31.43 9.91 13.55
C GLN A 40 31.74 9.31 14.91
N MET A 41 32.87 8.60 15.00
CA MET A 41 33.42 8.09 16.26
C MET A 41 34.83 8.57 16.43
N SER A 42 35.21 8.93 17.65
CA SER A 42 36.60 9.27 17.99
C SER A 42 37.42 8.03 18.30
N ASP A 43 38.73 8.09 18.06
CA ASP A 43 39.68 6.99 18.36
C ASP A 43 39.67 6.67 19.85
N MET A 44 39.54 7.69 20.73
CA MET A 44 39.46 7.50 22.18
C MET A 44 38.22 6.69 22.57
N LEU A 45 37.08 6.97 21.96
CA LEU A 45 35.86 6.20 22.22
C LEU A 45 36.02 4.75 21.78
N GLN A 46 36.67 4.53 20.66
CA GLN A 46 36.92 3.16 20.13
C GLN A 46 37.87 2.36 21.03
N MET A 47 38.89 3.04 21.63
CA MET A 47 39.85 2.41 22.53
C MET A 47 39.32 2.17 23.95
N THR A 48 38.41 3.03 24.43
CA THR A 48 37.90 2.96 25.82
C THR A 48 36.54 2.27 25.95
N ALA A 49 35.82 2.06 24.87
CA ALA A 49 34.53 1.41 24.89
C ALA A 49 34.65 -0.08 25.20
N VAL A 50 33.83 -0.55 26.13
CA VAL A 50 33.71 -1.98 26.46
C VAL A 50 33.01 -2.75 25.34
N ASP A 51 32.06 -2.12 24.66
CA ASP A 51 31.30 -2.69 23.55
C ASP A 51 31.87 -2.32 22.18
N ASN A 52 31.63 -3.19 21.19
CA ASN A 52 32.03 -2.91 19.81
C ASN A 52 31.07 -1.87 19.16
N ASN A 53 31.40 -0.59 19.37
CA ASN A 53 30.60 0.53 18.87
C ASN A 53 30.49 0.57 17.33
N VAL A 54 31.51 0.09 16.61
CA VAL A 54 31.48 0.00 15.15
C VAL A 54 30.42 -0.96 14.67
N LEU A 55 30.31 -2.12 15.32
CA LEU A 55 29.27 -3.10 14.99
C LEU A 55 27.87 -2.58 15.28
N GLN A 56 27.69 -1.88 16.41
CA GLN A 56 26.41 -1.28 16.77
C GLN A 56 26.03 -0.15 15.79
N ALA A 57 26.97 0.72 15.45
CA ALA A 57 26.77 1.78 14.46
C ALA A 57 26.37 1.22 13.10
N THR A 58 27.01 0.16 12.64
CA THR A 58 26.69 -0.50 11.37
C THR A 58 25.26 -1.05 11.37
N LYS A 59 24.81 -1.70 12.47
CA LYS A 59 23.45 -2.20 12.62
C LYS A 59 22.42 -1.05 12.61
N LEU A 60 22.70 0.04 13.31
CA LEU A 60 21.82 1.21 13.35
C LEU A 60 21.70 1.90 11.99
N LEU A 61 22.81 2.09 11.28
CA LEU A 61 22.81 2.65 9.93
C LEU A 61 22.07 1.75 8.94
N GLY A 62 22.24 0.43 9.03
CA GLY A 62 21.50 -0.51 8.19
C GLY A 62 19.98 -0.44 8.42
N SER A 63 19.55 -0.39 9.69
CA SER A 63 18.15 -0.22 10.05
C SER A 63 17.60 1.13 9.58
N GLN A 64 18.36 2.21 9.74
CA GLN A 64 18.00 3.55 9.28
C GLN A 64 17.83 3.59 7.77
N ALA A 65 18.75 2.98 7.00
CA ALA A 65 18.68 2.93 5.55
C ALA A 65 17.39 2.23 5.07
N GLY A 66 17.04 1.08 5.66
CA GLY A 66 15.81 0.37 5.34
C GLY A 66 14.54 1.20 5.63
N ARG A 67 14.46 1.82 6.81
CA ARG A 67 13.34 2.69 7.19
C ARG A 67 13.24 3.95 6.33
N THR A 68 14.36 4.53 5.93
CA THR A 68 14.38 5.70 5.04
C THR A 68 13.80 5.34 3.67
N LEU A 69 14.22 4.21 3.11
CA LEU A 69 13.74 3.75 1.81
C LEU A 69 12.24 3.46 1.86
N ASP A 70 11.77 2.74 2.89
CA ASP A 70 10.35 2.46 3.10
C ASP A 70 9.54 3.74 3.23
N THR A 71 10.02 4.71 4.01
CA THR A 71 9.37 6.02 4.19
C THR A 71 9.24 6.78 2.87
N VAL A 72 10.30 6.84 2.05
CA VAL A 72 10.28 7.55 0.77
C VAL A 72 9.29 6.92 -0.19
N ILE A 73 9.29 5.59 -0.30
CA ILE A 73 8.35 4.86 -1.16
C ILE A 73 6.90 5.07 -0.68
N ARG A 74 6.67 4.96 0.62
CA ARG A 74 5.34 5.16 1.22
C ARG A 74 4.81 6.56 0.96
N GLU A 75 5.63 7.61 1.14
CA GLU A 75 5.20 9.00 0.90
C GLU A 75 4.80 9.21 -0.57
N GLU A 76 5.54 8.64 -1.51
CA GLU A 76 5.24 8.71 -2.93
C GLU A 76 3.92 7.98 -3.25
N LEU A 77 3.74 6.75 -2.74
CA LEU A 77 2.50 5.99 -2.93
C LEU A 77 1.28 6.68 -2.31
N CYS A 78 1.44 7.26 -1.12
CA CYS A 78 0.38 7.99 -0.43
C CYS A 78 0.08 9.38 -1.01
N GLY A 79 0.92 9.89 -1.89
CA GLY A 79 0.72 11.14 -2.64
C GLY A 79 -0.21 11.01 -3.85
N GLY A 80 -0.62 9.78 -4.22
CA GLY A 80 -1.50 9.52 -5.35
C GLY A 80 -2.92 10.09 -5.19
N THR A 81 -3.62 10.23 -6.31
CA THR A 81 -5.00 10.75 -6.38
C THR A 81 -6.08 9.69 -6.20
N ASN A 82 -5.72 8.40 -6.32
CA ASN A 82 -6.65 7.29 -6.11
C ASN A 82 -6.84 7.05 -4.60
N VAL A 83 -7.77 7.79 -4.01
CA VAL A 83 -8.02 7.77 -2.58
C VAL A 83 -9.47 7.39 -2.32
N MET A 84 -9.70 6.45 -1.41
CA MET A 84 -11.01 6.06 -0.91
C MET A 84 -11.07 6.37 0.59
N TYR A 85 -12.14 7.00 1.02
CA TYR A 85 -12.35 7.34 2.43
C TYR A 85 -13.40 6.39 3.04
N ALA A 86 -13.23 6.08 4.32
CA ALA A 86 -14.23 5.34 5.06
C ALA A 86 -15.51 6.18 5.20
N PRO A 87 -16.71 5.60 4.99
CA PRO A 87 -17.95 6.31 5.20
C PRO A 87 -18.13 6.66 6.67
N LYS A 88 -18.68 7.84 6.95
CA LYS A 88 -19.06 8.25 8.30
C LYS A 88 -20.52 7.90 8.59
N THR A 89 -20.86 7.72 9.85
CA THR A 89 -22.23 7.46 10.28
C THR A 89 -22.88 8.76 10.79
N VAL A 90 -23.90 9.23 10.08
CA VAL A 90 -24.69 10.40 10.46
C VAL A 90 -26.12 9.97 10.73
N SER A 91 -26.61 10.17 11.94
CA SER A 91 -27.97 9.78 12.34
C SER A 91 -28.34 8.31 12.04
N GLY A 92 -27.36 7.40 12.17
CA GLY A 92 -27.53 5.97 11.91
C GLY A 92 -27.38 5.56 10.44
N ALA A 93 -27.21 6.47 9.50
CA ALA A 93 -27.01 6.19 8.09
C ALA A 93 -25.52 6.37 7.69
N LYS A 94 -25.00 5.45 6.85
CA LYS A 94 -23.66 5.59 6.27
C LYS A 94 -23.68 6.67 5.20
N THR A 95 -22.81 7.68 5.33
CA THR A 95 -22.66 8.78 4.39
C THR A 95 -21.25 8.73 3.80
N GLU A 96 -21.13 8.78 2.48
CA GLU A 96 -19.83 8.81 1.81
C GLU A 96 -19.05 10.08 2.12
N VAL A 97 -17.75 9.96 2.25
CA VAL A 97 -16.81 11.04 2.55
C VAL A 97 -15.91 11.24 1.35
N THR A 98 -15.75 12.48 0.89
CA THR A 98 -14.97 12.82 -0.30
C THR A 98 -13.63 13.50 0.02
N SER A 99 -13.41 13.88 1.28
CA SER A 99 -12.18 14.55 1.71
C SER A 99 -11.73 14.08 3.10
N ARG A 100 -10.45 14.18 3.38
CA ARG A 100 -9.90 13.83 4.71
C ARG A 100 -10.47 14.70 5.82
N ALA A 101 -10.62 15.99 5.59
CA ALA A 101 -11.16 16.94 6.58
C ALA A 101 -12.62 16.64 6.99
N ALA A 102 -13.34 15.85 6.19
CA ALA A 102 -14.71 15.44 6.49
C ALA A 102 -14.81 14.13 7.27
N LEU A 103 -13.67 13.44 7.52
CA LEU A 103 -13.62 12.26 8.38
C LEU A 103 -13.87 12.65 9.84
N ASP A 104 -14.57 11.78 10.54
CA ASP A 104 -14.80 11.90 11.98
C ASP A 104 -14.52 10.56 12.68
N LYS A 105 -14.68 10.51 13.99
CA LYS A 105 -14.46 9.30 14.80
C LYS A 105 -15.38 8.11 14.46
N THR A 106 -16.43 8.32 13.67
CA THR A 106 -17.35 7.27 13.22
C THR A 106 -16.92 6.62 11.90
N ALA A 107 -15.97 7.24 11.19
CA ALA A 107 -15.40 6.74 9.95
C ALA A 107 -14.33 5.68 10.25
N VAL A 108 -14.75 4.46 10.56
CA VAL A 108 -13.87 3.33 10.89
C VAL A 108 -13.59 2.44 9.68
N LEU A 109 -12.45 1.79 9.72
CA LEU A 109 -12.06 0.81 8.73
C LEU A 109 -12.91 -0.46 8.86
N THR A 110 -13.54 -0.89 7.77
CA THR A 110 -14.41 -2.08 7.75
C THR A 110 -13.98 -3.05 6.64
N PRO A 111 -14.26 -4.36 6.78
CA PRO A 111 -14.02 -5.35 5.71
C PRO A 111 -14.70 -4.99 4.38
N GLU A 112 -15.90 -4.44 4.42
CA GLU A 112 -16.65 -3.96 3.26
C GLU A 112 -15.85 -2.95 2.41
N LEU A 113 -15.10 -2.05 3.07
CA LEU A 113 -14.28 -1.05 2.39
C LEU A 113 -13.15 -1.70 1.58
N PHE A 114 -12.55 -2.76 2.10
CA PHE A 114 -11.52 -3.51 1.37
C PHE A 114 -12.09 -4.28 0.18
N PHE A 115 -13.27 -4.86 0.30
CA PHE A 115 -13.94 -5.49 -0.84
C PHE A 115 -14.26 -4.45 -1.93
N LYS A 116 -14.74 -3.27 -1.55
CA LYS A 116 -15.00 -2.16 -2.48
C LYS A 116 -13.70 -1.69 -3.16
N ALA A 117 -12.61 -1.55 -2.41
CA ALA A 117 -11.30 -1.18 -2.94
C ALA A 117 -10.75 -2.23 -3.91
N ALA A 118 -10.83 -3.51 -3.57
CA ALA A 118 -10.40 -4.61 -4.43
C ALA A 118 -11.23 -4.67 -5.73
N ALA A 119 -12.54 -4.49 -5.64
CA ALA A 119 -13.41 -4.43 -6.81
C ALA A 119 -13.05 -3.26 -7.74
N GLN A 120 -12.73 -2.10 -7.17
CA GLN A 120 -12.30 -0.93 -7.93
C GLN A 120 -10.96 -1.16 -8.64
N LEU A 121 -9.97 -1.76 -7.96
CA LEU A 121 -8.69 -2.12 -8.57
C LEU A 121 -8.87 -3.12 -9.71
N SER A 122 -9.70 -4.15 -9.51
CA SER A 122 -10.03 -5.12 -10.56
C SER A 122 -10.72 -4.46 -11.76
N ALA A 123 -11.65 -3.53 -11.52
CA ALA A 123 -12.32 -2.78 -12.60
C ALA A 123 -11.36 -1.89 -13.39
N MET A 124 -10.27 -1.44 -12.76
CA MET A 124 -9.19 -0.69 -13.41
C MET A 124 -8.16 -1.60 -14.11
N ASN A 125 -8.37 -2.92 -14.12
CA ASN A 125 -7.43 -3.93 -14.62
C ASN A 125 -6.05 -3.81 -13.95
N ALA A 126 -6.01 -3.59 -12.64
CA ALA A 126 -4.77 -3.62 -11.87
C ALA A 126 -4.32 -5.07 -11.67
N ASP A 127 -3.03 -5.33 -11.92
CA ASP A 127 -2.45 -6.66 -11.73
C ASP A 127 -2.33 -7.02 -10.24
N TYR A 128 -2.47 -8.31 -9.93
CA TYR A 128 -2.22 -8.83 -8.60
C TYR A 128 -0.71 -8.94 -8.32
N ILE A 129 -0.36 -8.86 -7.05
CA ILE A 129 0.97 -9.21 -6.55
C ILE A 129 0.82 -10.58 -5.88
N ASP A 130 1.42 -11.62 -6.44
CA ASP A 130 1.31 -13.02 -5.94
C ASP A 130 -0.15 -13.45 -5.64
N ASP A 131 -1.04 -13.38 -6.61
CA ASP A 131 -2.45 -13.79 -6.52
C ASP A 131 -3.35 -12.92 -5.60
N SER A 132 -2.89 -11.80 -5.12
CA SER A 132 -3.69 -10.92 -4.26
C SER A 132 -3.26 -9.46 -4.34
N TYR A 133 -4.15 -8.56 -3.96
CA TYR A 133 -3.78 -7.18 -3.64
C TYR A 133 -3.18 -7.14 -2.24
N VAL A 134 -2.22 -6.26 -2.02
CA VAL A 134 -1.56 -6.10 -0.72
C VAL A 134 -2.05 -4.84 -0.02
N ALA A 135 -2.56 -4.99 1.20
CA ALA A 135 -2.93 -3.90 2.07
C ALA A 135 -1.91 -3.76 3.20
N ILE A 136 -1.20 -2.65 3.23
CA ILE A 136 -0.26 -2.32 4.31
C ILE A 136 -0.99 -1.46 5.33
N ILE A 137 -1.15 -1.96 6.56
CA ILE A 137 -1.90 -1.30 7.61
C ILE A 137 -1.08 -1.12 8.88
N HIS A 138 -1.39 -0.07 9.64
CA HIS A 138 -0.76 0.15 10.95
C HIS A 138 -1.33 -0.84 11.98
N PRO A 139 -0.55 -1.30 12.98
CA PRO A 139 -1.02 -2.24 14.01
C PRO A 139 -2.32 -1.82 14.73
N TYR A 140 -2.55 -0.54 14.95
CA TYR A 140 -3.82 -0.05 15.52
C TYR A 140 -5.01 -0.28 14.59
N ALA A 141 -4.84 -0.05 13.30
CA ALA A 141 -5.88 -0.32 12.31
C ALA A 141 -6.14 -1.83 12.16
N ALA A 142 -5.09 -2.64 12.28
CA ALA A 142 -5.20 -4.10 12.33
C ALA A 142 -6.02 -4.57 13.54
N TYR A 143 -5.76 -4.00 14.72
CA TYR A 143 -6.50 -4.30 15.94
C TYR A 143 -8.00 -4.00 15.79
N ASP A 144 -8.34 -2.84 15.22
CA ASP A 144 -9.74 -2.46 14.99
C ASP A 144 -10.43 -3.39 13.98
N LEU A 145 -9.71 -3.75 12.91
CA LEU A 145 -10.22 -4.65 11.88
C LEU A 145 -10.47 -6.07 12.42
N MET A 146 -9.55 -6.61 13.22
CA MET A 146 -9.67 -7.95 13.83
C MET A 146 -10.83 -8.05 14.82
N ARG A 147 -11.31 -6.97 15.39
CA ARG A 147 -12.47 -6.94 16.28
C ARG A 147 -13.82 -6.91 15.55
N ASN A 148 -13.80 -6.70 14.25
CA ASN A 148 -15.02 -6.69 13.45
C ASN A 148 -15.58 -8.11 13.34
N SER A 149 -16.89 -8.26 13.53
CA SER A 149 -17.57 -9.56 13.48
C SER A 149 -17.43 -10.25 12.13
N GLU A 150 -17.49 -9.50 11.04
CA GLU A 150 -17.30 -10.02 9.67
C GLU A 150 -15.90 -10.60 9.46
N TRP A 151 -14.87 -9.97 10.04
CA TRP A 151 -13.49 -10.48 10.02
C TRP A 151 -13.39 -11.81 10.77
N ILE A 152 -13.94 -11.87 11.97
CA ILE A 152 -13.92 -13.06 12.83
C ILE A 152 -14.61 -14.23 12.15
N ASP A 153 -15.76 -14.01 11.53
CA ASP A 153 -16.55 -15.07 10.89
C ASP A 153 -15.83 -15.64 9.65
N VAL A 154 -15.18 -14.81 8.85
CA VAL A 154 -14.38 -15.28 7.70
C VAL A 154 -13.20 -16.15 8.16
N HIS A 155 -12.51 -15.76 9.24
CA HIS A 155 -11.33 -16.48 9.74
C HIS A 155 -11.64 -17.75 10.53
N LYS A 156 -12.87 -17.94 11.01
CA LYS A 156 -13.27 -19.22 11.64
C LYS A 156 -13.27 -20.40 10.67
N TYR A 157 -13.41 -20.14 9.38
CA TYR A 157 -13.49 -21.17 8.33
C TYR A 157 -12.22 -21.22 7.43
N ALA A 158 -11.27 -20.33 7.63
CA ALA A 158 -10.02 -20.31 6.88
C ALA A 158 -8.96 -21.21 7.54
N ASP A 159 -8.26 -21.98 6.70
CA ASP A 159 -7.19 -22.89 7.14
C ASP A 159 -6.02 -22.07 7.79
N PRO A 160 -5.50 -22.49 8.98
CA PRO A 160 -4.50 -21.72 9.71
C PRO A 160 -3.08 -21.72 9.10
N GLN A 161 -2.89 -22.21 7.88
CA GLN A 161 -1.55 -22.47 7.31
C GLN A 161 -0.81 -21.27 6.69
N ALA A 162 -1.32 -20.05 6.70
CA ALA A 162 -0.67 -18.93 6.00
C ALA A 162 -0.34 -17.74 6.89
N ILE A 163 0.27 -17.97 8.07
CA ILE A 163 0.83 -16.85 8.84
C ILE A 163 2.32 -16.74 8.49
N TYR A 164 2.62 -15.93 7.47
CA TYR A 164 3.98 -15.42 7.25
C TYR A 164 4.25 -14.30 8.27
N ASP A 165 5.52 -14.13 8.65
CA ASP A 165 5.92 -13.07 9.57
C ASP A 165 5.39 -11.70 9.11
N GLY A 166 4.52 -11.08 9.93
CA GLY A 166 3.89 -9.80 9.66
C GLY A 166 2.59 -9.85 8.86
N GLU A 167 2.15 -11.00 8.36
CA GLU A 167 0.85 -11.16 7.71
C GLU A 167 -0.25 -11.38 8.77
N ILE A 168 -1.32 -10.58 8.68
CA ILE A 168 -2.46 -10.67 9.60
C ILE A 168 -3.49 -11.68 9.09
N GLY A 169 -3.54 -11.88 7.77
CA GLY A 169 -4.47 -12.76 7.10
C GLY A 169 -4.86 -12.28 5.71
N LYS A 170 -5.73 -13.03 5.06
CA LYS A 170 -6.27 -12.74 3.73
C LYS A 170 -7.78 -12.58 3.82
N LEU A 171 -8.32 -11.52 3.23
CA LEU A 171 -9.75 -11.29 3.12
C LEU A 171 -10.13 -11.18 1.63
N GLY A 172 -10.76 -12.21 1.09
CA GLY A 172 -11.05 -12.29 -0.34
C GLY A 172 -9.77 -12.24 -1.17
N SER A 173 -9.63 -11.23 -2.02
CA SER A 173 -8.45 -11.00 -2.86
C SER A 173 -7.43 -10.06 -2.24
N VAL A 174 -7.56 -9.70 -0.95
CA VAL A 174 -6.65 -8.75 -0.27
C VAL A 174 -5.87 -9.46 0.84
N ARG A 175 -4.54 -9.37 0.79
CA ARG A 175 -3.61 -9.84 1.82
C ARG A 175 -3.19 -8.66 2.69
N PHE A 176 -3.25 -8.82 4.01
CA PHE A 176 -2.94 -7.77 4.98
C PHE A 176 -1.56 -7.97 5.58
N VAL A 177 -0.76 -6.92 5.53
CA VAL A 177 0.57 -6.86 6.12
C VAL A 177 0.60 -5.75 7.16
N SER A 178 1.04 -6.06 8.37
CA SER A 178 1.22 -5.08 9.44
C SER A 178 2.59 -4.41 9.34
N SER A 179 2.61 -3.09 9.38
CA SER A 179 3.85 -2.32 9.45
C SER A 179 3.69 -1.14 10.41
N THR A 180 4.67 -0.97 11.30
CA THR A 180 4.74 0.20 12.18
C THR A 180 5.08 1.48 11.41
N GLU A 181 5.63 1.35 10.21
CA GLU A 181 5.95 2.46 9.31
C GLU A 181 4.78 2.81 8.38
N ALA A 182 3.60 2.16 8.51
CA ALA A 182 2.41 2.53 7.74
C ALA A 182 2.00 3.98 8.04
N LYS A 183 1.57 4.70 6.99
CA LYS A 183 1.27 6.14 7.10
C LYS A 183 0.16 6.42 8.10
N ILE A 184 0.47 7.21 9.12
CA ILE A 184 -0.50 7.82 10.02
C ILE A 184 -0.60 9.30 9.65
N TRP A 185 -1.82 9.74 9.36
CA TRP A 185 -2.10 11.14 9.09
C TRP A 185 -2.40 11.83 10.43
N LYS A 186 -1.57 12.80 10.77
CA LYS A 186 -1.81 13.69 11.93
C LYS A 186 -2.41 14.97 11.38
N ASP A 187 -3.47 15.44 12.04
CA ASP A 187 -4.06 16.75 11.80
C ASP A 187 -3.12 17.85 12.27
#